data_85c1d8846fab9ed57b54b807d504d658
#
_entry.id   85c1d8846fab9ed57b54b807d504d658
#
_cell.length_a   1.000
_cell.length_b   1.000
_cell.length_c   1.000
_cell.angle_alpha   90.00
_cell.angle_beta   90.00
_cell.angle_gamma   90.00
#
_symmetry.space_group_name_H-M   'P 1'
#
loop_
_entity.id
_entity.type
_entity.pdbx_description
1 polymer ?
#
loop_
_entity_poly.entity_id
_entity_poly.type
_entity_poly.pdbx_seq_one_letter_code
_entity_poly.pdbx_strand_id
1 'polypeptide(L)'
;MKIQLERFADKHKEKIWRNGFCEESPEWAKFNGPYFEDYIHYETLESFEKSGIWKYLQQPNCKAILVDGVVVGMVSQNWIDEKTRWMEIGIVIYDENYWNKSIGTKALKLWTSEVFNDNPKIEHLGLTTFSGNPRMMKAAEKIGFTQEARIRKVRYWKGTYYDSMKYGVTREEWEKLSQE
;
A
#
# COMPACT_ATOMS: atom_id res chain seq x y z
N MET A 1 -3.79 9.23 -18.67
CA MET A 1 -3.55 8.14 -17.70
C MET A 1 -4.56 8.30 -16.56
N LYS A 2 -5.62 7.49 -16.61
CA LYS A 2 -6.71 7.50 -15.62
C LYS A 2 -6.40 6.48 -14.54
N ILE A 3 -6.40 6.91 -13.28
CA ILE A 3 -6.20 6.04 -12.12
C ILE A 3 -7.54 5.84 -11.43
N GLN A 4 -7.87 4.60 -11.10
CA GLN A 4 -9.11 4.20 -10.44
C GLN A 4 -8.81 3.17 -9.36
N LEU A 5 -9.64 3.16 -8.31
CA LEU A 5 -9.64 2.14 -7.28
C LEU A 5 -10.95 1.36 -7.37
N GLU A 6 -10.86 0.03 -7.40
CA GLU A 6 -12.05 -0.82 -7.39
C GLU A 6 -11.82 -2.09 -6.56
N ARG A 7 -12.91 -2.75 -6.18
CA ARG A 7 -12.83 -4.04 -5.48
C ARG A 7 -12.11 -5.07 -6.34
N PHE A 8 -11.27 -5.90 -5.71
CA PHE A 8 -10.71 -7.04 -6.41
C PHE A 8 -11.81 -8.00 -6.87
N ALA A 9 -11.70 -8.44 -8.11
CA ALA A 9 -12.57 -9.41 -8.75
C ALA A 9 -11.74 -10.40 -9.57
N ASP A 10 -12.33 -11.50 -9.99
CA ASP A 10 -11.62 -12.57 -10.71
C ASP A 10 -10.91 -12.10 -11.99
N LYS A 11 -11.44 -11.08 -12.65
CA LYS A 11 -10.80 -10.44 -13.82
C LYS A 11 -9.40 -9.88 -13.56
N HIS A 12 -9.05 -9.58 -12.29
CA HIS A 12 -7.74 -9.03 -11.89
C HIS A 12 -6.72 -10.11 -11.54
N LYS A 13 -7.19 -11.31 -11.23
CA LYS A 13 -6.40 -12.38 -10.62
C LYS A 13 -5.15 -12.74 -11.41
N GLU A 14 -5.31 -13.02 -12.70
CA GLU A 14 -4.19 -13.42 -13.56
C GLU A 14 -3.12 -12.33 -13.66
N LYS A 15 -3.53 -11.08 -13.85
CA LYS A 15 -2.57 -9.97 -13.98
C LYS A 15 -1.83 -9.69 -12.67
N ILE A 16 -2.51 -9.76 -11.53
CA ILE A 16 -1.88 -9.61 -10.21
C ILE A 16 -0.91 -10.76 -9.95
N TRP A 17 -1.31 -12.00 -10.23
CA TRP A 17 -0.42 -13.15 -10.10
C TRP A 17 0.84 -12.98 -10.95
N ARG A 18 0.70 -12.67 -12.24
CA ARG A 18 1.84 -12.50 -13.16
C ARG A 18 2.81 -11.40 -12.72
N ASN A 19 2.30 -10.27 -12.28
CA ASN A 19 3.15 -9.13 -11.95
C ASN A 19 3.67 -9.15 -10.50
N GLY A 20 2.98 -9.85 -9.61
CA GLY A 20 3.30 -9.79 -8.18
C GLY A 20 3.78 -11.08 -7.56
N PHE A 21 3.41 -12.24 -8.09
CA PHE A 21 3.51 -13.47 -7.31
C PHE A 21 4.00 -14.71 -8.08
N CYS A 22 4.27 -14.62 -9.38
CA CYS A 22 4.76 -15.75 -10.18
C CYS A 22 6.29 -15.87 -10.20
N GLU A 23 7.03 -14.88 -9.71
CA GLU A 23 8.48 -14.89 -9.65
C GLU A 23 8.98 -15.18 -8.23
N GLU A 24 10.12 -15.84 -8.10
CA GLU A 24 10.73 -16.11 -6.78
C GLU A 24 11.21 -14.86 -6.05
N SER A 25 11.60 -13.82 -6.77
CA SER A 25 12.16 -12.59 -6.21
C SER A 25 11.72 -11.35 -7.00
N PRO A 26 10.44 -10.98 -6.94
CA PRO A 26 9.97 -9.82 -7.67
C PRO A 26 10.54 -8.53 -7.11
N GLU A 27 10.79 -7.55 -7.96
CA GLU A 27 11.40 -6.27 -7.58
C GLU A 27 10.62 -5.51 -6.51
N TRP A 28 9.28 -5.57 -6.55
CA TRP A 28 8.45 -4.89 -5.57
C TRP A 28 8.66 -5.38 -4.13
N ALA A 29 8.99 -6.65 -3.95
CA ALA A 29 9.20 -7.23 -2.62
C ALA A 29 10.39 -6.60 -1.89
N LYS A 30 11.38 -6.06 -2.60
CA LYS A 30 12.52 -5.32 -2.02
C LYS A 30 12.07 -4.05 -1.27
N PHE A 31 10.97 -3.45 -1.68
CA PHE A 31 10.43 -2.22 -1.07
C PHE A 31 9.43 -2.51 0.05
N ASN A 32 8.99 -3.74 0.18
CA ASN A 32 8.28 -4.21 1.37
C ASN A 32 9.23 -4.66 2.49
N GLY A 33 10.45 -5.06 2.12
CA GLY A 33 11.54 -5.32 3.05
C GLY A 33 11.12 -6.12 4.30
N PRO A 34 11.47 -5.62 5.50
CA PRO A 34 11.24 -6.33 6.77
C PRO A 34 9.78 -6.45 7.20
N TYR A 35 8.82 -5.91 6.45
CA TYR A 35 7.39 -6.07 6.72
C TYR A 35 6.77 -7.26 5.96
N PHE A 36 7.57 -7.89 5.10
CA PHE A 36 7.18 -9.09 4.36
C PHE A 36 8.13 -10.21 4.78
N GLU A 37 7.83 -10.85 5.88
CA GLU A 37 8.69 -11.89 6.44
C GLU A 37 8.81 -13.10 5.50
N ASP A 38 7.71 -13.48 4.82
CA ASP A 38 7.68 -14.65 3.97
C ASP A 38 6.95 -14.35 2.64
N TYR A 39 7.65 -13.70 1.71
CA TYR A 39 7.15 -13.67 0.35
C TYR A 39 7.08 -15.09 -0.21
N ILE A 40 5.90 -15.50 -0.62
CA ILE A 40 5.67 -16.79 -1.26
C ILE A 40 5.36 -16.55 -2.73
N HIS A 41 6.12 -17.18 -3.63
CA HIS A 41 5.75 -17.22 -5.02
C HIS A 41 4.79 -18.39 -5.31
N TYR A 42 3.99 -18.25 -6.35
CA TYR A 42 3.03 -19.26 -6.77
C TYR A 42 3.29 -19.62 -8.23
N GLU A 43 3.78 -20.84 -8.47
CA GLU A 43 4.15 -21.32 -9.81
C GLU A 43 2.97 -21.32 -10.79
N THR A 44 1.76 -21.51 -10.28
CA THR A 44 0.54 -21.58 -11.10
C THR A 44 -0.53 -20.59 -10.64
N LEU A 45 -1.37 -20.15 -11.57
CA LEU A 45 -2.52 -19.32 -11.25
C LEU A 45 -3.49 -20.04 -10.29
N GLU A 46 -3.62 -21.36 -10.41
CA GLU A 46 -4.47 -22.15 -9.52
C GLU A 46 -3.97 -22.16 -8.08
N SER A 47 -2.65 -22.27 -7.87
CA SER A 47 -2.06 -22.19 -6.53
C SER A 47 -2.23 -20.79 -5.92
N PHE A 48 -2.09 -19.74 -6.73
CA PHE A 48 -2.34 -18.36 -6.30
C PHE A 48 -3.82 -18.15 -5.93
N GLU A 49 -4.75 -18.66 -6.72
CA GLU A 49 -6.20 -18.56 -6.44
C GLU A 49 -6.60 -19.14 -5.09
N LYS A 50 -5.97 -20.24 -4.69
CA LYS A 50 -6.20 -20.90 -3.39
C LYS A 50 -5.46 -20.25 -2.23
N SER A 51 -4.60 -19.27 -2.50
CA SER A 51 -3.70 -18.65 -1.52
C SER A 51 -4.41 -17.75 -0.52
N GLY A 52 -3.76 -17.56 0.63
CA GLY A 52 -4.18 -16.58 1.62
C GLY A 52 -4.09 -15.14 1.11
N ILE A 53 -3.08 -14.85 0.25
CA ILE A 53 -2.92 -13.48 -0.30
C ILE A 53 -4.06 -13.13 -1.26
N TRP A 54 -4.48 -14.04 -2.15
CA TRP A 54 -5.62 -13.76 -3.01
C TRP A 54 -6.91 -13.54 -2.21
N LYS A 55 -7.15 -14.34 -1.17
CA LYS A 55 -8.27 -14.16 -0.25
C LYS A 55 -8.21 -12.82 0.48
N TYR A 56 -7.02 -12.41 0.93
CA TYR A 56 -6.81 -11.12 1.57
C TYR A 56 -7.11 -9.95 0.62
N LEU A 57 -6.63 -10.00 -0.62
CA LEU A 57 -6.89 -8.95 -1.61
C LEU A 57 -8.38 -8.74 -1.88
N GLN A 58 -9.19 -9.80 -1.80
CA GLN A 58 -10.64 -9.72 -1.98
C GLN A 58 -11.41 -9.17 -0.77
N GLN A 59 -10.73 -8.93 0.36
CA GLN A 59 -11.38 -8.39 1.56
C GLN A 59 -11.83 -6.93 1.36
N PRO A 60 -12.82 -6.47 2.14
CA PRO A 60 -13.33 -5.10 2.10
C PRO A 60 -12.29 -4.00 2.31
N ASN A 61 -11.23 -4.31 3.03
CA ASN A 61 -10.14 -3.39 3.36
C ASN A 61 -9.08 -3.25 2.25
N CYS A 62 -9.27 -3.92 1.10
CA CYS A 62 -8.36 -3.84 -0.04
C CYS A 62 -9.07 -3.36 -1.30
N LYS A 63 -8.36 -2.60 -2.14
CA LYS A 63 -8.78 -2.25 -3.50
C LYS A 63 -7.65 -2.41 -4.50
N ALA A 64 -8.02 -2.81 -5.71
CA ALA A 64 -7.13 -2.85 -6.86
C ALA A 64 -6.86 -1.42 -7.36
N ILE A 65 -5.61 -1.14 -7.72
CA ILE A 65 -5.23 0.08 -8.43
C ILE A 65 -5.24 -0.22 -9.93
N LEU A 66 -6.07 0.51 -10.66
CA LEU A 66 -6.15 0.40 -12.12
C LEU A 66 -5.55 1.65 -12.77
N VAL A 67 -4.78 1.43 -13.82
CA VAL A 67 -4.29 2.48 -14.72
C VAL A 67 -4.83 2.19 -16.11
N ASP A 68 -5.67 3.10 -16.62
CA ASP A 68 -6.35 2.93 -17.92
C ASP A 68 -7.04 1.56 -18.06
N GLY A 69 -7.66 1.08 -16.97
CA GLY A 69 -8.37 -0.20 -16.91
C GLY A 69 -7.51 -1.43 -16.63
N VAL A 70 -6.17 -1.29 -16.54
CA VAL A 70 -5.24 -2.39 -16.23
C VAL A 70 -4.90 -2.38 -14.75
N VAL A 71 -5.07 -3.50 -14.05
CA VAL A 71 -4.67 -3.62 -12.65
C VAL A 71 -3.15 -3.68 -12.53
N VAL A 72 -2.59 -2.81 -11.65
CA VAL A 72 -1.14 -2.67 -11.48
C VAL A 72 -0.67 -2.85 -10.03
N GLY A 73 -1.59 -2.83 -9.08
CA GLY A 73 -1.25 -2.88 -7.67
C GLY A 73 -2.47 -2.91 -6.76
N MET A 74 -2.24 -2.63 -5.49
CA MET A 74 -3.27 -2.62 -4.46
C MET A 74 -3.07 -1.47 -3.48
N VAL A 75 -4.17 -1.04 -2.87
CA VAL A 75 -4.19 -0.26 -1.63
C VAL A 75 -4.90 -1.06 -0.55
N SER A 76 -4.56 -0.80 0.69
CA SER A 76 -5.20 -1.43 1.86
C SER A 76 -5.40 -0.43 2.99
N GLN A 77 -6.33 -0.77 3.90
CA GLN A 77 -6.48 -0.13 5.20
C GLN A 77 -6.54 -1.21 6.28
N ASN A 78 -5.94 -0.94 7.43
CA ASN A 78 -5.92 -1.88 8.53
C ASN A 78 -6.00 -1.11 9.85
N TRP A 79 -6.81 -1.62 10.77
CA TRP A 79 -6.81 -1.15 12.14
C TRP A 79 -5.51 -1.55 12.83
N ILE A 80 -4.81 -0.57 13.39
CA ILE A 80 -3.75 -0.80 14.37
C ILE A 80 -4.39 -1.07 15.72
N ASP A 81 -5.39 -0.26 16.06
CA ASP A 81 -6.28 -0.46 17.20
C ASP A 81 -7.67 0.14 16.89
N GLU A 82 -8.66 -0.73 16.69
CA GLU A 82 -10.01 -0.30 16.35
C GLU A 82 -10.70 0.43 17.52
N LYS A 83 -10.43 0.03 18.76
CA LYS A 83 -11.04 0.63 19.94
C LYS A 83 -10.63 2.08 20.12
N THR A 84 -9.36 2.41 19.81
CA THR A 84 -8.83 3.77 19.86
C THR A 84 -8.97 4.50 18.51
N ARG A 85 -9.54 3.86 17.50
CA ARG A 85 -9.75 4.40 16.13
C ARG A 85 -8.44 4.72 15.42
N TRP A 86 -7.41 3.93 15.66
CA TRP A 86 -6.11 4.08 15.02
C TRP A 86 -6.02 3.17 13.79
N MET A 87 -5.90 3.78 12.61
CA MET A 87 -5.87 3.10 11.32
C MET A 87 -4.64 3.50 10.51
N GLU A 88 -4.07 2.56 9.80
CA GLU A 88 -3.03 2.79 8.80
C GLU A 88 -3.45 2.30 7.41
N ILE A 89 -2.94 2.96 6.39
CA ILE A 89 -3.09 2.57 4.98
C ILE A 89 -1.79 2.00 4.42
N GLY A 90 -1.92 1.19 3.40
CA GLY A 90 -0.81 0.63 2.65
C GLY A 90 -1.03 0.69 1.14
N ILE A 91 0.06 0.58 0.40
CA ILE A 91 0.06 0.54 -1.06
C ILE A 91 1.19 -0.34 -1.57
N VAL A 92 0.90 -1.11 -2.62
CA VAL A 92 1.92 -1.82 -3.41
C VAL A 92 1.60 -1.65 -4.89
N ILE A 93 2.58 -1.23 -5.69
CA ILE A 93 2.53 -1.31 -7.15
C ILE A 93 3.39 -2.52 -7.56
N TYR A 94 2.74 -3.60 -8.00
CA TYR A 94 3.40 -4.85 -8.35
C TYR A 94 4.19 -4.76 -9.67
N ASP A 95 3.66 -4.00 -10.65
CA ASP A 95 4.26 -3.86 -11.97
C ASP A 95 5.24 -2.69 -12.00
N GLU A 96 6.54 -2.98 -12.07
CA GLU A 96 7.63 -1.97 -12.09
C GLU A 96 7.55 -0.99 -13.28
N ASN A 97 6.94 -1.41 -14.38
CA ASN A 97 6.73 -0.53 -15.53
C ASN A 97 5.85 0.69 -15.21
N TYR A 98 5.12 0.64 -14.11
CA TYR A 98 4.27 1.74 -13.62
C TYR A 98 4.95 2.59 -12.54
N TRP A 99 6.18 2.28 -12.15
CA TRP A 99 6.90 3.07 -11.16
C TRP A 99 7.39 4.42 -11.72
N ASN A 100 7.68 5.36 -10.82
CA ASN A 100 8.19 6.71 -11.16
C ASN A 100 7.26 7.55 -12.06
N LYS A 101 5.99 7.15 -12.21
CA LYS A 101 4.96 7.85 -13.02
C LYS A 101 3.91 8.54 -12.13
N SER A 102 4.21 8.78 -10.86
CA SER A 102 3.31 9.37 -9.86
C SER A 102 2.00 8.58 -9.62
N ILE A 103 1.94 7.32 -10.08
CA ILE A 103 0.75 6.47 -9.92
C ILE A 103 0.50 6.19 -8.45
N GLY A 104 1.55 5.77 -7.70
CA GLY A 104 1.44 5.50 -6.28
C GLY A 104 0.95 6.72 -5.48
N THR A 105 1.51 7.90 -5.75
CA THR A 105 1.10 9.16 -5.11
C THR A 105 -0.38 9.48 -5.38
N LYS A 106 -0.82 9.34 -6.64
CA LYS A 106 -2.22 9.59 -7.00
C LYS A 106 -3.17 8.55 -6.40
N ALA A 107 -2.79 7.27 -6.42
CA ALA A 107 -3.58 6.21 -5.80
C ALA A 107 -3.71 6.40 -4.29
N LEU A 108 -2.62 6.76 -3.59
CA LEU A 108 -2.64 7.08 -2.16
C LEU A 108 -3.55 8.28 -1.87
N LYS A 109 -3.51 9.34 -2.69
CA LYS A 109 -4.39 10.50 -2.50
C LYS A 109 -5.86 10.11 -2.62
N LEU A 110 -6.22 9.33 -3.62
CA LEU A 110 -7.58 8.81 -3.80
C LEU A 110 -7.99 7.94 -2.60
N TRP A 111 -7.10 7.02 -2.21
CA TRP A 111 -7.38 6.08 -1.12
C TRP A 111 -7.55 6.77 0.22
N THR A 112 -6.70 7.76 0.55
CA THR A 112 -6.82 8.56 1.78
C THR A 112 -8.18 9.24 1.85
N SER A 113 -8.64 9.85 0.76
CA SER A 113 -9.97 10.48 0.70
C SER A 113 -11.10 9.48 0.90
N GLU A 114 -11.04 8.31 0.23
CA GLU A 114 -12.05 7.26 0.40
C GLU A 114 -12.08 6.74 1.84
N VAL A 115 -10.91 6.45 2.43
CA VAL A 115 -10.83 5.91 3.79
C VAL A 115 -11.41 6.90 4.81
N PHE A 116 -11.11 8.18 4.71
CA PHE A 116 -11.72 9.19 5.58
C PHE A 116 -13.22 9.29 5.39
N ASN A 117 -13.72 9.22 4.15
CA ASN A 117 -15.15 9.26 3.86
C ASN A 117 -15.89 8.04 4.41
N ASP A 118 -15.31 6.84 4.24
CA ASP A 118 -15.89 5.58 4.69
C ASP A 118 -15.82 5.41 6.21
N ASN A 119 -14.91 6.13 6.87
CA ASN A 119 -14.68 6.06 8.31
C ASN A 119 -14.81 7.44 8.98
N PRO A 120 -16.01 8.01 9.09
CA PRO A 120 -16.21 9.39 9.56
C PRO A 120 -15.78 9.66 11.01
N LYS A 121 -15.51 8.61 11.77
CA LYS A 121 -15.11 8.69 13.18
C LYS A 121 -13.59 8.69 13.41
N ILE A 122 -12.78 8.44 12.37
CA ILE A 122 -11.32 8.52 12.52
C ILE A 122 -10.85 9.96 12.34
N GLU A 123 -9.94 10.40 13.19
CA GLU A 123 -9.35 11.75 13.15
C GLU A 123 -7.92 11.74 12.61
N HIS A 124 -7.33 10.55 12.48
CA HIS A 124 -5.96 10.36 12.03
C HIS A 124 -5.86 9.15 11.11
N LEU A 125 -5.08 9.28 10.04
CA LEU A 125 -4.75 8.19 9.15
C LEU A 125 -3.23 8.11 8.99
N GLY A 126 -2.67 6.96 9.33
CA GLY A 126 -1.23 6.73 9.29
C GLY A 126 -0.78 5.83 8.14
N LEU A 127 0.52 5.78 7.95
CA LEU A 127 1.21 4.74 7.20
C LEU A 127 2.58 4.46 7.81
N THR A 128 3.01 3.22 7.69
CA THR A 128 4.32 2.79 8.15
C THR A 128 5.14 2.27 6.97
N THR A 129 6.42 2.70 6.93
CA THR A 129 7.42 2.18 6.01
C THR A 129 8.78 2.08 6.71
N PHE A 130 9.84 1.78 5.99
CA PHE A 130 11.19 1.73 6.54
C PHE A 130 12.15 2.59 5.73
N SER A 131 13.30 2.94 6.32
CA SER A 131 14.26 3.85 5.70
C SER A 131 14.91 3.31 4.40
N GLY A 132 14.73 2.03 4.11
CA GLY A 132 15.11 1.40 2.84
C GLY A 132 14.10 1.61 1.70
N ASN A 133 12.96 2.25 1.96
CA ASN A 133 11.94 2.56 0.95
C ASN A 133 11.76 4.09 0.77
N PRO A 134 12.74 4.78 0.17
CA PRO A 134 12.66 6.23 -0.03
C PRO A 134 11.52 6.64 -0.97
N ARG A 135 11.04 5.73 -1.84
CA ARG A 135 9.91 6.00 -2.73
C ARG A 135 8.62 6.20 -1.95
N MET A 136 8.37 5.33 -0.96
CA MET A 136 7.19 5.44 -0.12
C MET A 136 7.24 6.68 0.76
N MET A 137 8.41 6.99 1.35
CA MET A 137 8.63 8.19 2.15
C MET A 137 8.27 9.45 1.34
N LYS A 138 8.84 9.58 0.13
CA LYS A 138 8.54 10.70 -0.78
C LYS A 138 7.08 10.75 -1.24
N ALA A 139 6.45 9.60 -1.43
CA ALA A 139 5.04 9.56 -1.83
C ALA A 139 4.13 10.06 -0.70
N ALA A 140 4.40 9.67 0.55
CA ALA A 140 3.69 10.14 1.74
C ALA A 140 3.81 11.67 1.89
N GLU A 141 5.02 12.21 1.83
CA GLU A 141 5.28 13.66 1.92
C GLU A 141 4.57 14.44 0.80
N LYS A 142 4.59 13.92 -0.44
CA LYS A 142 3.94 14.57 -1.59
C LYS A 142 2.43 14.67 -1.49
N ILE A 143 1.78 13.78 -0.77
CA ILE A 143 0.34 13.86 -0.55
C ILE A 143 -0.03 14.66 0.69
N GLY A 144 0.97 15.17 1.43
CA GLY A 144 0.76 16.01 2.61
C GLY A 144 0.81 15.28 3.94
N PHE A 145 1.27 14.02 3.97
CA PHE A 145 1.50 13.33 5.24
C PHE A 145 2.76 13.88 5.92
N THR A 146 2.69 14.06 7.22
CA THR A 146 3.80 14.48 8.07
C THR A 146 4.57 13.28 8.58
N GLN A 147 5.90 13.34 8.62
CA GLN A 147 6.70 12.34 9.33
C GLN A 147 6.51 12.51 10.84
N GLU A 148 5.80 11.58 11.47
CA GLU A 148 5.48 11.62 12.90
C GLU A 148 6.53 10.94 13.78
N ALA A 149 7.20 9.90 13.23
CA ALA A 149 8.28 9.24 13.94
C ALA A 149 9.32 8.60 13.02
N ARG A 150 10.56 8.54 13.53
CA ARG A 150 11.66 7.74 13.01
C ARG A 150 12.25 6.93 14.16
N ILE A 151 11.95 5.63 14.19
CA ILE A 151 12.42 4.73 15.21
C ILE A 151 13.66 4.03 14.68
N ARG A 152 14.82 4.41 15.22
CA ARG A 152 16.11 4.02 14.66
C ARG A 152 16.45 2.56 14.91
N LYS A 153 16.98 1.86 13.86
CA LYS A 153 17.56 0.51 13.90
C LYS A 153 16.65 -0.57 14.49
N VAL A 154 15.34 -0.46 14.27
CA VAL A 154 14.34 -1.44 14.75
C VAL A 154 13.88 -2.43 13.68
N ARG A 155 14.43 -2.33 12.46
CA ARG A 155 14.12 -3.22 11.35
C ARG A 155 15.40 -3.84 10.82
N TYR A 156 15.66 -5.10 11.20
CA TYR A 156 16.78 -5.86 10.66
C TYR A 156 16.33 -6.66 9.44
N TRP A 157 17.02 -6.50 8.31
CA TRP A 157 16.71 -7.21 7.09
C TRP A 157 17.95 -7.39 6.21
N LYS A 158 18.22 -8.62 5.80
CA LYS A 158 19.36 -9.00 4.93
C LYS A 158 20.70 -8.41 5.40
N GLY A 159 21.00 -8.55 6.68
CA GLY A 159 22.28 -8.09 7.24
C GLY A 159 22.36 -6.59 7.59
N THR A 160 21.32 -5.82 7.36
CA THR A 160 21.30 -4.37 7.56
C THR A 160 20.19 -3.95 8.52
N TYR A 161 20.49 -2.98 9.42
CA TYR A 161 19.51 -2.32 10.26
C TYR A 161 18.93 -1.10 9.57
N TYR A 162 17.61 -1.04 9.51
CA TYR A 162 16.83 0.09 9.02
C TYR A 162 16.00 0.72 10.12
N ASP A 163 15.56 1.94 9.89
CA ASP A 163 14.64 2.64 10.78
C ASP A 163 13.19 2.36 10.37
N SER A 164 12.29 2.31 11.34
CA SER A 164 10.85 2.34 11.09
C SER A 164 10.42 3.79 10.92
N MET A 165 9.74 4.09 9.82
CA MET A 165 9.29 5.42 9.46
C MET A 165 7.77 5.48 9.57
N LYS A 166 7.27 6.41 10.39
CA LYS A 166 5.84 6.64 10.59
C LYS A 166 5.44 7.97 9.98
N TYR A 167 4.42 7.95 9.16
CA TYR A 167 3.80 9.12 8.55
C TYR A 167 2.32 9.15 8.90
N GLY A 168 1.76 10.34 9.00
CA GLY A 168 0.35 10.50 9.29
C GLY A 168 -0.21 11.84 8.83
N VAL A 169 -1.52 11.90 8.74
CA VAL A 169 -2.29 13.11 8.46
C VAL A 169 -3.56 13.10 9.31
N THR A 170 -3.88 14.21 9.90
CA THR A 170 -5.17 14.38 10.60
C THR A 170 -6.28 14.67 9.59
N ARG A 171 -7.53 14.40 9.98
CA ARG A 171 -8.70 14.73 9.15
C ARG A 171 -8.73 16.20 8.79
N GLU A 172 -8.51 17.08 9.76
CA GLU A 172 -8.51 18.53 9.55
C GLU A 172 -7.44 18.97 8.53
N GLU A 173 -6.23 18.42 8.61
CA GLU A 173 -5.16 18.67 7.64
C GLU A 173 -5.56 18.19 6.24
N TRP A 174 -6.14 16.99 6.15
CA TRP A 174 -6.57 16.41 4.88
C TRP A 174 -7.70 17.20 4.21
N GLU A 175 -8.65 17.66 4.98
CA GLU A 175 -9.74 18.51 4.49
C GLU A 175 -9.22 19.84 3.92
N LYS A 176 -8.24 20.47 4.56
CA LYS A 176 -7.58 21.69 4.05
C LYS A 176 -6.84 21.43 2.73
N LEU A 177 -6.04 20.35 2.66
CA LEU A 177 -5.30 19.96 1.46
C LEU A 177 -6.20 19.57 0.27
N SER A 178 -7.44 19.18 0.54
CA SER A 178 -8.40 18.79 -0.50
C SER A 178 -9.18 19.98 -1.08
N GLN A 179 -9.09 21.13 -0.45
CA GLN A 179 -9.73 22.39 -0.91
C GLN A 179 -8.82 23.25 -1.79
N GLU A 180 -7.51 22.97 -1.80
CA GLU A 180 -6.50 23.58 -2.68
C GLU A 180 -6.39 22.83 -4.04
#